data_d3a204fbb8794fec240a3794f75c7c46
#
_entry.id   d3a204fbb8794fec240a3794f75c7c46
#
_cell.length_a   1.000
_cell.length_b   1.000
_cell.length_c   1.000
_cell.angle_alpha   90.00
_cell.angle_beta   90.00
_cell.angle_gamma   90.00
#
_symmetry.space_group_name_H-M   'P 1'
#
loop_
_entity.id
_entity.type
_entity.pdbx_description
1 polymer ?
#
loop_
_entity_poly.entity_id
_entity_poly.type
_entity_poly.pdbx_seq_one_letter_code
_entity_poly.pdbx_strand_id
1 'polypeptide(L)'
;MTKQTQNIINVSLTLLAIYLYSFTANNIETEILGFNSFKFLISIAVLIQFLIFLPSFLFQTEKFYDLTGSLTYISVTSIAYFSLDNPSTIDTILYLYVIVWAGRLGIFLFRRINKDGKDERFDKAKKKFFWFLQYWMGQAAWVVFTAGASILAILSPVEAELEVLAFIGIFLWWSGFLIEVISDLSLIHI
;
A
#
# COMPACT_ATOMS: atom_id res chain seq x y z
N MET A 1 -4.16 -28.84 -13.32
CA MET A 1 -4.73 -27.91 -12.33
C MET A 1 -5.58 -26.90 -13.07
N THR A 2 -6.78 -26.61 -12.62
CA THR A 2 -7.64 -25.59 -13.28
C THR A 2 -7.13 -24.17 -13.01
N LYS A 3 -7.41 -23.21 -13.92
CA LYS A 3 -7.07 -21.80 -13.67
C LYS A 3 -7.69 -21.25 -12.38
N GLN A 4 -8.87 -21.72 -12.01
CA GLN A 4 -9.52 -21.32 -10.76
C GLN A 4 -8.75 -21.82 -9.54
N THR A 5 -8.31 -23.08 -9.52
CA THR A 5 -7.48 -23.63 -8.45
C THR A 5 -6.18 -22.84 -8.30
N GLN A 6 -5.54 -22.46 -9.41
CA GLN A 6 -4.33 -21.63 -9.38
C GLN A 6 -4.57 -20.26 -8.74
N ASN A 7 -5.67 -19.59 -9.08
CA ASN A 7 -5.99 -18.28 -8.48
C ASN A 7 -6.28 -18.39 -6.98
N ILE A 8 -6.95 -19.45 -6.52
CA ILE A 8 -7.17 -19.71 -5.09
C ILE A 8 -5.82 -19.88 -4.37
N ILE A 9 -4.93 -20.71 -4.94
CA ILE A 9 -3.59 -20.92 -4.38
C ILE A 9 -2.82 -19.60 -4.31
N ASN A 10 -2.84 -18.79 -5.36
CA ASN A 10 -2.15 -17.51 -5.38
C ASN A 10 -2.68 -16.56 -4.30
N VAL A 11 -4.00 -16.45 -4.12
CA VAL A 11 -4.61 -15.65 -3.05
C VAL A 11 -4.16 -16.16 -1.69
N SER A 12 -4.20 -17.48 -1.46
CA SER A 12 -3.79 -18.09 -0.19
C SER A 12 -2.30 -17.86 0.10
N LEU A 13 -1.43 -17.99 -0.89
CA LEU A 13 0.01 -17.74 -0.75
C LEU A 13 0.28 -16.26 -0.47
N THR A 14 -0.45 -15.35 -1.12
CA THR A 14 -0.34 -13.91 -0.86
C THR A 14 -0.70 -13.57 0.58
N LEU A 15 -1.83 -14.07 1.06
CA LEU A 15 -2.26 -13.87 2.45
C LEU A 15 -1.30 -14.50 3.46
N LEU A 16 -0.76 -15.68 3.15
CA LEU A 16 0.26 -16.34 3.97
C LEU A 16 1.55 -15.49 4.02
N ALA A 17 2.00 -14.94 2.91
CA ALA A 17 3.17 -14.08 2.86
C ALA A 17 2.97 -12.79 3.70
N ILE A 18 1.80 -12.15 3.60
CA ILE A 18 1.42 -11.01 4.44
C ILE A 18 1.43 -11.40 5.92
N TYR A 19 0.82 -12.55 6.26
CA TYR A 19 0.79 -13.07 7.62
C TYR A 19 2.20 -13.33 8.17
N LEU A 20 3.06 -14.02 7.39
CA LEU A 20 4.45 -14.27 7.80
C LEU A 20 5.23 -12.97 7.99
N TYR A 21 5.03 -11.98 7.10
CA TYR A 21 5.66 -10.67 7.26
C TYR A 21 5.24 -9.95 8.54
N SER A 22 4.02 -10.19 9.04
CA SER A 22 3.57 -9.59 10.30
C SER A 22 4.42 -9.97 11.52
N PHE A 23 5.15 -11.08 11.46
CA PHE A 23 6.04 -11.51 12.55
C PHE A 23 7.36 -10.72 12.63
N THR A 24 7.73 -9.97 11.59
CA THR A 24 8.91 -9.09 11.65
C THR A 24 8.78 -8.01 12.72
N ALA A 25 7.56 -7.72 13.17
CA ALA A 25 7.23 -6.70 14.16
C ALA A 25 6.90 -7.27 15.55
N ASN A 26 7.35 -8.48 15.88
CA ASN A 26 7.08 -9.05 17.20
C ASN A 26 7.72 -8.25 18.35
N ASN A 27 8.77 -7.46 18.07
CA ASN A 27 9.47 -6.63 19.05
C ASN A 27 8.87 -5.22 19.18
N ILE A 28 7.80 -4.89 18.43
CA ILE A 28 7.10 -3.63 18.55
C ILE A 28 6.12 -3.74 19.71
N GLU A 29 6.36 -2.94 20.77
CA GLU A 29 5.53 -2.93 21.98
C GLU A 29 4.31 -2.02 21.88
N THR A 30 4.27 -1.12 20.88
CA THR A 30 3.14 -0.23 20.69
C THR A 30 1.88 -1.02 20.34
N GLU A 31 0.76 -0.63 20.96
CA GLU A 31 -0.55 -1.23 20.75
C GLU A 31 -1.56 -0.21 20.23
N ILE A 32 -2.39 -0.64 19.28
CA ILE A 32 -3.56 0.09 18.81
C ILE A 32 -4.79 -0.76 19.14
N LEU A 33 -5.71 -0.24 19.95
CA LEU A 33 -6.90 -0.94 20.42
C LEU A 33 -6.61 -2.30 21.11
N GLY A 34 -5.49 -2.42 21.81
CA GLY A 34 -5.06 -3.67 22.47
C GLY A 34 -4.45 -4.73 21.55
N PHE A 35 -4.16 -4.38 20.30
CA PHE A 35 -3.47 -5.25 19.34
C PHE A 35 -2.09 -4.67 19.01
N ASN A 36 -1.12 -5.54 18.74
CA ASN A 36 0.16 -5.10 18.19
C ASN A 36 -0.07 -4.20 16.98
N SER A 37 0.47 -2.97 17.04
CA SER A 37 0.18 -1.90 16.06
C SER A 37 0.46 -2.32 14.63
N PHE A 38 1.58 -2.99 14.37
CA PHE A 38 1.95 -3.39 13.01
C PHE A 38 0.99 -4.45 12.45
N LYS A 39 0.64 -5.47 13.25
CA LYS A 39 -0.32 -6.51 12.85
C LYS A 39 -1.71 -5.93 12.60
N PHE A 40 -2.11 -4.96 13.43
CA PHE A 40 -3.36 -4.23 13.24
C PHE A 40 -3.39 -3.49 11.91
N LEU A 41 -2.34 -2.72 11.59
CA LEU A 41 -2.24 -1.96 10.34
C LEU A 41 -2.22 -2.84 9.08
N ILE A 42 -1.50 -3.96 9.12
CA ILE A 42 -1.53 -4.96 8.05
C ILE A 42 -2.95 -5.50 7.84
N SER A 43 -3.65 -5.81 8.94
CA SER A 43 -5.03 -6.30 8.87
C SER A 43 -5.98 -5.25 8.27
N ILE A 44 -5.80 -3.96 8.62
CA ILE A 44 -6.55 -2.84 8.02
C ILE A 44 -6.25 -2.74 6.53
N ALA A 45 -4.99 -2.86 6.09
CA ALA A 45 -4.65 -2.83 4.67
C ALA A 45 -5.40 -3.92 3.88
N VAL A 46 -5.38 -5.16 4.38
CA VAL A 46 -6.10 -6.28 3.76
C VAL A 46 -7.61 -6.04 3.76
N LEU A 47 -8.14 -5.54 4.90
CA LEU A 47 -9.58 -5.28 5.05
C LEU A 47 -10.08 -4.22 4.07
N ILE A 48 -9.38 -3.09 3.93
CA ILE A 48 -9.74 -2.03 2.98
C ILE A 48 -9.82 -2.60 1.55
N GLN A 49 -8.80 -3.34 1.13
CA GLN A 49 -8.77 -3.95 -0.19
C GLN A 49 -9.92 -4.94 -0.41
N PHE A 50 -10.22 -5.76 0.59
CA PHE A 50 -11.31 -6.72 0.51
C PHE A 50 -12.69 -6.04 0.48
N LEU A 51 -12.90 -5.02 1.31
CA LEU A 51 -14.18 -4.30 1.36
C LEU A 51 -14.51 -3.58 0.04
N ILE A 52 -13.51 -2.98 -0.62
CA ILE A 52 -13.72 -2.29 -1.90
C ILE A 52 -13.74 -3.29 -3.06
N PHE A 53 -13.05 -4.42 -2.95
CA PHE A 53 -13.18 -5.52 -3.91
C PHE A 53 -14.63 -6.00 -4.06
N LEU A 54 -15.40 -6.13 -2.98
CA LEU A 54 -16.76 -6.65 -3.04
C LEU A 54 -17.68 -5.85 -3.99
N PRO A 55 -17.87 -4.52 -3.79
CA PRO A 55 -18.66 -3.73 -4.75
C PRO A 55 -18.01 -3.68 -6.13
N SER A 56 -16.67 -3.64 -6.23
CA SER A 56 -15.98 -3.65 -7.52
C SER A 56 -16.25 -4.92 -8.32
N PHE A 57 -16.32 -6.06 -7.66
CA PHE A 57 -16.70 -7.33 -8.28
C PHE A 57 -18.18 -7.35 -8.66
N LEU A 58 -19.09 -6.88 -7.79
CA LEU A 58 -20.53 -6.85 -8.06
C LEU A 58 -20.87 -5.95 -9.24
N PHE A 59 -20.25 -4.77 -9.31
CA PHE A 59 -20.47 -3.80 -10.39
C PHE A 59 -19.55 -4.01 -11.60
N GLN A 60 -18.69 -5.05 -11.58
CA GLN A 60 -17.75 -5.39 -12.66
C GLN A 60 -16.87 -4.21 -13.08
N THR A 61 -16.36 -3.46 -12.10
CA THR A 61 -15.56 -2.25 -12.30
C THR A 61 -14.19 -2.32 -11.62
N GLU A 62 -13.17 -1.80 -12.27
CA GLU A 62 -11.82 -1.63 -11.77
C GLU A 62 -11.46 -0.17 -11.46
N LYS A 63 -12.39 0.77 -11.70
CA LYS A 63 -12.14 2.23 -11.61
C LYS A 63 -11.49 2.69 -10.31
N PHE A 64 -11.81 2.02 -9.22
CA PHE A 64 -11.33 2.39 -7.88
C PHE A 64 -10.11 1.59 -7.43
N TYR A 65 -9.59 0.68 -8.26
CA TYR A 65 -8.49 -0.19 -7.89
C TYR A 65 -7.25 0.61 -7.45
N ASP A 66 -6.69 1.42 -8.34
CA ASP A 66 -5.48 2.20 -8.05
C ASP A 66 -5.72 3.26 -6.97
N LEU A 67 -6.90 3.91 -6.96
CA LEU A 67 -7.27 4.88 -5.93
C LEU A 67 -7.33 4.23 -4.54
N THR A 68 -7.90 3.01 -4.45
CA THR A 68 -7.95 2.26 -3.19
C THR A 68 -6.55 1.90 -2.70
N GLY A 69 -5.64 1.53 -3.59
CA GLY A 69 -4.23 1.32 -3.24
C GLY A 69 -3.62 2.54 -2.56
N SER A 70 -3.74 3.69 -3.19
CA SER A 70 -3.23 4.97 -2.65
C SER A 70 -3.88 5.35 -1.32
N LEU A 71 -5.20 5.22 -1.21
CA LEU A 71 -5.90 5.48 0.04
C LEU A 71 -5.50 4.49 1.14
N THR A 72 -5.18 3.25 0.81
CA THR A 72 -4.68 2.27 1.79
C THR A 72 -3.32 2.70 2.33
N TYR A 73 -2.37 3.13 1.47
CA TYR A 73 -1.09 3.70 1.92
C TYR A 73 -1.29 4.85 2.88
N ILE A 74 -2.11 5.83 2.48
CA ILE A 74 -2.41 7.01 3.28
C ILE A 74 -3.02 6.61 4.64
N SER A 75 -4.01 5.70 4.63
CA SER A 75 -4.70 5.29 5.84
C SER A 75 -3.79 4.60 6.84
N VAL A 76 -3.05 3.55 6.42
CA VAL A 76 -2.22 2.77 7.36
C VAL A 76 -1.05 3.58 7.89
N THR A 77 -0.43 4.43 7.05
CA THR A 77 0.68 5.29 7.49
C THR A 77 0.20 6.41 8.40
N SER A 78 -0.99 6.99 8.13
CA SER A 78 -1.58 7.99 9.01
C SER A 78 -1.94 7.40 10.37
N ILE A 79 -2.56 6.22 10.41
CA ILE A 79 -2.87 5.56 11.69
C ILE A 79 -1.59 5.28 12.48
N ALA A 80 -0.52 4.79 11.82
CA ALA A 80 0.78 4.58 12.47
C ALA A 80 1.32 5.87 13.07
N TYR A 81 1.37 6.94 12.29
CA TYR A 81 1.94 8.22 12.74
C TYR A 81 1.13 8.87 13.87
N PHE A 82 -0.20 8.92 13.74
CA PHE A 82 -1.06 9.53 14.76
C PHE A 82 -1.30 8.65 16.00
N SER A 83 -0.80 7.41 16.01
CA SER A 83 -0.77 6.57 17.22
C SER A 83 0.43 6.87 18.13
N LEU A 84 1.37 7.70 17.69
CA LEU A 84 2.51 8.14 18.50
C LEU A 84 2.15 9.35 19.34
N ASP A 85 2.50 9.35 20.61
CA ASP A 85 2.33 10.51 21.50
C ASP A 85 3.29 11.65 21.15
N ASN A 86 4.54 11.30 20.79
CA ASN A 86 5.60 12.26 20.49
C ASN A 86 6.39 11.80 19.24
N PRO A 87 5.88 12.05 18.01
CA PRO A 87 6.58 11.68 16.81
C PRO A 87 7.89 12.46 16.63
N SER A 88 8.95 11.76 16.28
CA SER A 88 10.25 12.36 15.96
C SER A 88 10.23 13.09 14.61
N THR A 89 11.34 13.84 14.35
CA THR A 89 11.52 14.49 13.03
C THR A 89 11.56 13.46 11.91
N ILE A 90 12.20 12.30 12.12
CA ILE A 90 12.29 11.24 11.12
C ILE A 90 10.93 10.60 10.87
N ASP A 91 10.14 10.34 11.91
CA ASP A 91 8.77 9.81 11.75
C ASP A 91 7.92 10.75 10.91
N THR A 92 8.04 12.06 11.16
CA THR A 92 7.33 13.08 10.39
C THR A 92 7.78 13.09 8.91
N ILE A 93 9.07 12.97 8.64
CA ILE A 93 9.62 12.90 7.27
C ILE A 93 9.09 11.65 6.56
N LEU A 94 9.17 10.49 7.19
CA LEU A 94 8.70 9.23 6.62
C LEU A 94 7.20 9.27 6.32
N TYR A 95 6.41 9.79 7.27
CA TYR A 95 4.98 10.00 7.09
C TYR A 95 4.69 10.88 5.87
N LEU A 96 5.28 12.08 5.82
CA LEU A 96 5.05 13.03 4.72
C LEU A 96 5.47 12.46 3.37
N TYR A 97 6.56 11.70 3.31
CA TYR A 97 7.03 11.07 2.08
C TYR A 97 6.00 10.09 1.53
N VAL A 98 5.44 9.24 2.36
CA VAL A 98 4.39 8.29 1.92
C VAL A 98 3.13 9.05 1.50
N ILE A 99 2.69 10.07 2.27
CA ILE A 99 1.48 10.84 1.96
C ILE A 99 1.60 11.58 0.63
N VAL A 100 2.73 12.29 0.41
CA VAL A 100 2.98 13.04 -0.83
C VAL A 100 3.03 12.11 -2.03
N TRP A 101 3.78 11.01 -1.92
CA TRP A 101 3.92 10.04 -3.00
C TRP A 101 2.59 9.36 -3.32
N ALA A 102 1.92 8.78 -2.32
CA ALA A 102 0.66 8.06 -2.51
C ALA A 102 -0.46 8.98 -2.98
N GLY A 103 -0.55 10.21 -2.43
CA GLY A 103 -1.53 11.20 -2.85
C GLY A 103 -1.37 11.60 -4.32
N ARG A 104 -0.13 11.90 -4.74
CA ARG A 104 0.18 12.23 -6.14
C ARG A 104 -0.15 11.05 -7.06
N LEU A 105 0.35 9.85 -6.74
CA LEU A 105 0.15 8.67 -7.56
C LEU A 105 -1.35 8.32 -7.70
N GLY A 106 -2.09 8.37 -6.60
CA GLY A 106 -3.53 8.10 -6.60
C GLY A 106 -4.32 9.08 -7.47
N ILE A 107 -4.02 10.38 -7.37
CA ILE A 107 -4.66 11.41 -8.21
C ILE A 107 -4.31 11.19 -9.68
N PHE A 108 -3.05 10.90 -9.99
CA PHE A 108 -2.60 10.64 -11.35
C PHE A 108 -3.31 9.43 -11.97
N LEU A 109 -3.29 8.28 -11.30
CA LEU A 109 -3.89 7.04 -11.79
C LEU A 109 -5.42 7.15 -11.87
N PHE A 110 -6.07 7.82 -10.92
CA PHE A 110 -7.51 8.04 -10.97
C PHE A 110 -7.93 8.97 -12.12
N ARG A 111 -7.15 10.01 -12.42
CA ARG A 111 -7.38 10.83 -13.61
C ARG A 111 -7.19 10.05 -14.90
N ARG A 112 -6.16 9.20 -14.95
CA ARG A 112 -5.88 8.33 -16.10
C ARG A 112 -7.04 7.37 -16.36
N ILE A 113 -7.50 6.62 -15.37
CA ILE A 113 -8.61 5.67 -15.56
C ILE A 113 -9.92 6.36 -15.95
N ASN A 114 -10.17 7.58 -15.47
CA ASN A 114 -11.34 8.35 -15.87
C ASN A 114 -11.24 8.85 -17.34
N LYS A 115 -10.03 9.15 -17.83
CA LYS A 115 -9.80 9.53 -19.23
C LYS A 115 -9.90 8.32 -20.15
N ASP A 116 -9.26 7.21 -19.81
CA ASP A 116 -9.16 5.99 -20.61
C ASP A 116 -10.43 5.15 -20.54
N GLY A 117 -11.25 5.33 -19.50
CA GLY A 117 -12.54 4.69 -19.29
C GLY A 117 -12.46 3.26 -18.74
N LYS A 118 -11.41 2.52 -19.02
CA LYS A 118 -11.18 1.13 -18.56
C LYS A 118 -9.69 0.79 -18.52
N ASP A 119 -9.37 -0.27 -17.78
CA ASP A 119 -8.06 -0.91 -17.79
C ASP A 119 -8.21 -2.35 -18.33
N GLU A 120 -7.63 -2.61 -19.51
CA GLU A 120 -7.77 -3.89 -20.21
C GLU A 120 -7.22 -5.09 -19.42
N ARG A 121 -6.31 -4.87 -18.47
CA ARG A 121 -5.78 -5.92 -17.58
C ARG A 121 -6.90 -6.63 -16.82
N PHE A 122 -7.98 -5.91 -16.50
CA PHE A 122 -9.08 -6.40 -15.69
C PHE A 122 -10.27 -6.93 -16.49
N ASP A 123 -10.35 -6.72 -17.80
CA ASP A 123 -11.51 -7.08 -18.63
C ASP A 123 -11.96 -8.55 -18.50
N LYS A 124 -10.99 -9.45 -18.35
CA LYS A 124 -11.27 -10.89 -18.14
C LYS A 124 -11.30 -11.26 -16.67
N ALA A 125 -10.51 -10.59 -15.85
CA ALA A 125 -10.34 -10.91 -14.44
C ALA A 125 -11.60 -10.55 -13.63
N LYS A 126 -12.19 -9.37 -13.85
CA LYS A 126 -13.37 -8.88 -13.11
C LYS A 126 -14.63 -9.75 -13.26
N LYS A 127 -14.65 -10.63 -14.27
CA LYS A 127 -15.73 -11.62 -14.48
C LYS A 127 -15.58 -12.90 -13.65
N LYS A 128 -14.45 -13.09 -12.96
CA LYS A 128 -14.13 -14.32 -12.21
C LYS A 128 -13.65 -13.95 -10.81
N PHE A 129 -14.43 -14.31 -9.80
CA PHE A 129 -14.22 -13.92 -8.40
C PHE A 129 -12.77 -14.07 -7.93
N PHE A 130 -12.22 -15.28 -7.94
CA PHE A 130 -10.85 -15.51 -7.43
C PHE A 130 -9.76 -14.91 -8.30
N TRP A 131 -9.99 -14.74 -9.60
CA TRP A 131 -9.01 -14.06 -10.46
C TRP A 131 -8.98 -12.56 -10.16
N PHE A 132 -10.13 -11.93 -9.97
CA PHE A 132 -10.18 -10.52 -9.60
C PHE A 132 -9.71 -10.28 -8.16
N LEU A 133 -10.10 -11.16 -7.22
CA LEU A 133 -9.63 -11.12 -5.83
C LEU A 133 -8.10 -11.21 -5.75
N GLN A 134 -7.46 -12.00 -6.61
CA GLN A 134 -6.00 -12.10 -6.65
C GLN A 134 -5.33 -10.75 -6.90
N TYR A 135 -5.87 -9.90 -7.76
CA TYR A 135 -5.34 -8.54 -7.98
C TYR A 135 -5.45 -7.69 -6.71
N TRP A 136 -6.61 -7.72 -6.06
CA TRP A 136 -6.85 -6.94 -4.83
C TRP A 136 -5.98 -7.40 -3.67
N MET A 137 -5.84 -8.70 -3.47
CA MET A 137 -4.93 -9.21 -2.44
C MET A 137 -3.47 -8.98 -2.81
N GLY A 138 -3.12 -9.04 -4.08
CA GLY A 138 -1.80 -8.63 -4.57
C GLY A 138 -1.50 -7.16 -4.28
N GLN A 139 -2.49 -6.27 -4.43
CA GLN A 139 -2.33 -4.86 -4.07
C GLN A 139 -2.19 -4.68 -2.54
N ALA A 140 -2.95 -5.43 -1.72
CA ALA A 140 -2.75 -5.44 -0.28
C ALA A 140 -1.31 -5.83 0.10
N ALA A 141 -0.78 -6.91 -0.51
CA ALA A 141 0.61 -7.33 -0.30
C ALA A 141 1.59 -6.25 -0.73
N TRP A 142 1.36 -5.62 -1.88
CA TRP A 142 2.20 -4.53 -2.36
C TRP A 142 2.27 -3.38 -1.36
N VAL A 143 1.12 -2.91 -0.86
CA VAL A 143 1.05 -1.88 0.18
C VAL A 143 1.83 -2.32 1.43
N VAL A 144 1.56 -3.52 1.94
CA VAL A 144 2.18 -4.04 3.15
C VAL A 144 3.69 -4.14 3.04
N PHE A 145 4.22 -4.66 1.93
CA PHE A 145 5.67 -4.83 1.78
C PHE A 145 6.40 -3.52 1.50
N THR A 146 5.80 -2.60 0.75
CA THR A 146 6.47 -1.34 0.40
C THR A 146 6.34 -0.27 1.49
N ALA A 147 5.18 -0.12 2.14
CA ALA A 147 5.02 0.79 3.27
C ALA A 147 5.52 0.20 4.59
N GLY A 148 5.65 -1.12 4.67
CA GLY A 148 5.97 -1.82 5.91
C GLY A 148 7.27 -1.37 6.55
N ALA A 149 8.31 -1.10 5.76
CA ALA A 149 9.58 -0.57 6.28
C ALA A 149 9.40 0.81 6.94
N SER A 150 8.67 1.72 6.31
CA SER A 150 8.37 3.04 6.87
C SER A 150 7.49 2.95 8.12
N ILE A 151 6.48 2.07 8.10
CA ILE A 151 5.59 1.85 9.25
C ILE A 151 6.38 1.24 10.43
N LEU A 152 7.25 0.27 10.17
CA LEU A 152 8.11 -0.33 11.19
C LEU A 152 9.06 0.70 11.81
N ALA A 153 9.63 1.59 11.00
CA ALA A 153 10.49 2.67 11.48
C ALA A 153 9.70 3.66 12.37
N ILE A 154 8.50 4.09 11.93
CA ILE A 154 7.62 5.00 12.69
C ILE A 154 7.19 4.37 14.02
N LEU A 155 6.90 3.06 14.06
CA LEU A 155 6.46 2.36 15.27
C LEU A 155 7.64 1.87 16.15
N SER A 156 8.88 2.06 15.70
CA SER A 156 10.06 1.62 16.44
C SER A 156 10.24 2.43 17.74
N PRO A 157 10.54 1.78 18.87
CA PRO A 157 10.87 2.49 20.11
C PRO A 157 12.25 3.14 20.07
N VAL A 158 13.05 2.89 19.03
CA VAL A 158 14.40 3.45 18.87
C VAL A 158 14.28 4.80 18.17
N GLU A 159 14.63 5.86 18.89
CA GLU A 159 14.73 7.19 18.29
C GLU A 159 15.83 7.20 17.24
N ALA A 160 15.45 7.45 16.00
CA ALA A 160 16.40 7.59 14.92
C ALA A 160 16.83 9.06 14.79
N GLU A 161 18.14 9.30 14.71
CA GLU A 161 18.71 10.63 14.51
C GLU A 161 18.95 10.91 13.01
N LEU A 162 19.00 12.20 12.65
CA LEU A 162 19.33 12.66 11.31
C LEU A 162 20.84 12.53 11.06
N GLU A 163 21.30 11.31 10.91
CA GLU A 163 22.70 11.00 10.57
C GLU A 163 22.93 10.94 9.05
N VAL A 164 24.17 10.71 8.63
CA VAL A 164 24.59 10.63 7.23
C VAL A 164 23.71 9.66 6.41
N LEU A 165 23.34 8.52 6.98
CA LEU A 165 22.50 7.52 6.31
C LEU A 165 21.08 8.07 6.05
N ALA A 166 20.52 8.86 6.96
CA ALA A 166 19.21 9.49 6.77
C ALA A 166 19.26 10.47 5.60
N PHE A 167 20.31 11.30 5.48
CA PHE A 167 20.47 12.21 4.34
C PHE A 167 20.64 11.47 3.01
N ILE A 168 21.36 10.35 2.99
CA ILE A 168 21.45 9.49 1.80
C ILE A 168 20.06 8.95 1.44
N GLY A 169 19.30 8.46 2.41
CA GLY A 169 17.93 7.99 2.21
C GLY A 169 17.00 9.07 1.64
N ILE A 170 17.06 10.28 2.20
CA ILE A 170 16.32 11.45 1.71
C ILE A 170 16.68 11.75 0.24
N PHE A 171 17.97 11.77 -0.09
CA PHE A 171 18.43 12.01 -1.46
C PHE A 171 17.93 10.93 -2.44
N LEU A 172 18.02 9.66 -2.05
CA LEU A 172 17.54 8.55 -2.87
C LEU A 172 16.03 8.61 -3.08
N TRP A 173 15.28 8.94 -2.04
CA TRP A 173 13.83 9.08 -2.14
C TRP A 173 13.43 10.19 -3.11
N TRP A 174 14.02 11.39 -2.97
CA TRP A 174 13.74 12.52 -3.88
C TRP A 174 14.14 12.19 -5.31
N SER A 175 15.27 11.53 -5.52
CA SER A 175 15.72 11.11 -6.85
C SER A 175 14.73 10.15 -7.50
N GLY A 176 14.28 9.11 -6.76
CA GLY A 176 13.29 8.16 -7.23
C GLY A 176 11.94 8.82 -7.52
N PHE A 177 11.46 9.69 -6.61
CA PHE A 177 10.22 10.43 -6.78
C PHE A 177 10.22 11.32 -8.02
N LEU A 178 11.31 12.06 -8.28
CA LEU A 178 11.44 12.91 -9.46
C LEU A 178 11.47 12.07 -10.76
N ILE A 179 12.18 10.96 -10.79
CA ILE A 179 12.19 10.05 -11.93
C ILE A 179 10.78 9.54 -12.22
N GLU A 180 10.04 9.13 -11.20
CA GLU A 180 8.66 8.68 -11.37
C GLU A 180 7.75 9.79 -11.90
N VAL A 181 7.83 11.01 -11.33
CA VAL A 181 7.05 12.17 -11.79
C VAL A 181 7.31 12.48 -13.27
N ILE A 182 8.58 12.50 -13.68
CA ILE A 182 8.96 12.78 -15.06
C ILE A 182 8.46 11.68 -16.00
N SER A 183 8.57 10.42 -15.59
CA SER A 183 8.11 9.28 -16.37
C SER A 183 6.58 9.29 -16.57
N ASP A 184 5.82 9.60 -15.52
CA ASP A 184 4.36 9.72 -15.58
C ASP A 184 3.93 10.86 -16.52
N LEU A 185 4.63 12.02 -16.48
CA LEU A 185 4.35 13.14 -17.38
C LEU A 185 4.63 12.78 -18.84
N SER A 186 5.68 12.01 -19.12
CA SER A 186 5.99 11.55 -20.48
C SER A 186 4.89 10.66 -21.05
N LEU A 187 4.24 9.83 -20.22
CA LEU A 187 3.13 8.97 -20.63
C LEU A 187 1.85 9.72 -20.97
N ILE A 188 1.65 10.93 -20.44
CA ILE A 188 0.49 11.78 -20.76
C ILE A 188 0.63 12.39 -22.16
N HIS A 189 1.86 12.62 -22.63
CA HIS A 189 2.12 13.26 -23.92
C HIS A 189 2.22 12.29 -25.11
N ILE A 190 2.19 10.99 -24.85
CA ILE A 190 2.13 9.93 -25.87
C ILE A 190 0.67 9.52 -26.11
#